data_9877ee596d744aec56db816c65c456ad
#
_entry.id   9877ee596d744aec56db816c65c456ad
#
_cell.length_a   1.000
_cell.length_b   1.000
_cell.length_c   1.000
_cell.angle_alpha   90.00
_cell.angle_beta   90.00
_cell.angle_gamma   90.00
#
_symmetry.space_group_name_H-M   'P 1'
#
loop_
_entity.id
_entity.type
_entity.pdbx_description
1 polymer ?
#
loop_
_entity_poly.entity_id
_entity_poly.type
_entity_poly.pdbx_seq_one_letter_code
_entity_poly.pdbx_strand_id
1 'polypeptide(L)'
;MLFRSIESTKILRQALKDIPTNGDVHQALPKKIRPPKGSIYRRTESPRGDLGYYIISDGSPQPYRLKMRSPAFTALSVLNEISHGWMLSDVIAVLGSLDIVLGEIDR
;
A
#
# COMPACT_ATOMS: atom_id res chain seq x y z
N MET A 1 14.03 2.69 13.01
CA MET A 1 12.71 3.18 13.50
C MET A 1 12.70 4.67 13.82
N LEU A 2 13.64 5.20 14.57
CA LEU A 2 13.68 6.63 14.98
C LEU A 2 13.54 7.64 13.83
N PHE A 3 14.26 7.46 12.72
CA PHE A 3 14.17 8.38 11.57
C PHE A 3 12.79 8.44 10.95
N ARG A 4 12.09 7.31 10.79
CA ARG A 4 10.71 7.28 10.26
C ARG A 4 9.74 8.02 11.17
N SER A 5 9.88 7.88 12.49
CA SER A 5 9.03 8.58 13.46
C SER A 5 9.24 10.10 13.39
N ILE A 6 10.49 10.55 13.23
CA ILE A 6 10.82 11.96 13.08
C ILE A 6 10.20 12.54 11.81
N GLU A 7 10.33 11.84 10.67
CA GLU A 7 9.75 12.30 9.41
C GLU A 7 8.22 12.31 9.46
N SER A 8 7.60 11.30 10.05
CA SER A 8 6.14 11.28 10.28
C SER A 8 5.67 12.45 11.13
N THR A 9 6.41 12.82 12.17
CA THR A 9 6.11 13.98 13.02
C THR A 9 6.22 15.30 12.25
N LYS A 10 7.21 15.42 11.36
CA LYS A 10 7.34 16.60 10.49
C LYS A 10 6.15 16.73 9.54
N ILE A 11 5.74 15.62 8.90
CA ILE A 11 4.56 15.58 8.02
C ILE A 11 3.30 15.98 8.77
N LEU A 12 3.06 15.43 9.96
CA LEU A 12 1.93 15.79 10.81
C LEU A 12 1.93 17.28 11.16
N ARG A 13 3.07 17.83 11.55
CA ARG A 13 3.20 19.25 11.89
C ARG A 13 2.92 20.14 10.68
N GLN A 14 3.40 19.78 9.49
CA GLN A 14 3.12 20.47 8.26
C GLN A 14 1.63 20.41 7.90
N ALA A 15 1.03 19.22 7.92
CA ALA A 15 -0.39 19.03 7.66
C ALA A 15 -1.28 19.87 8.59
N LEU A 16 -0.99 19.88 9.89
CA LEU A 16 -1.73 20.67 10.88
C LEU A 16 -1.60 22.19 10.63
N LYS A 17 -0.47 22.63 10.10
CA LYS A 17 -0.26 24.06 9.77
C LYS A 17 -1.03 24.45 8.51
N ASP A 18 -1.13 23.54 7.54
CA ASP A 18 -1.68 23.82 6.21
C ASP A 18 -3.19 23.51 6.11
N ILE A 19 -3.77 22.82 7.13
CA ILE A 19 -5.21 22.54 7.18
C ILE A 19 -6.00 23.86 7.37
N PRO A 20 -6.87 24.23 6.43
CA PRO A 20 -7.73 25.39 6.59
C PRO A 20 -8.78 25.13 7.71
N THR A 21 -8.90 26.06 8.64
CA THR A 21 -9.82 25.97 9.78
C THR A 21 -11.30 26.05 9.38
N ASN A 22 -11.63 26.62 8.22
CA ASN A 22 -12.98 26.84 7.71
C ASN A 22 -13.16 26.35 6.27
N GLY A 23 -12.49 25.28 5.88
CA GLY A 23 -12.60 24.71 4.55
C GLY A 23 -13.67 23.62 4.45
N ASP A 24 -14.17 23.36 3.26
CA ASP A 24 -15.03 22.22 2.98
C ASP A 24 -14.33 20.90 3.32
N VAL A 25 -15.06 19.98 3.95
CA VAL A 25 -14.54 18.68 4.38
C VAL A 25 -14.28 17.76 3.19
N HIS A 26 -14.88 18.05 2.03
CA HIS A 26 -14.70 17.25 0.82
C HIS A 26 -14.72 18.12 -0.44
N GLN A 27 -14.01 17.68 -1.43
CA GLN A 27 -14.08 18.26 -2.77
C GLN A 27 -15.05 17.46 -3.63
N ALA A 28 -15.92 18.13 -4.38
CA ALA A 28 -16.81 17.47 -5.33
C ALA A 28 -15.97 16.79 -6.43
N LEU A 29 -16.09 15.48 -6.51
CA LEU A 29 -15.43 14.69 -7.56
C LEU A 29 -16.39 14.46 -8.74
N PRO A 30 -15.87 14.34 -9.96
CA PRO A 30 -16.69 13.98 -11.11
C PRO A 30 -17.32 12.59 -10.88
N LYS A 31 -18.64 12.46 -11.14
CA LYS A 31 -19.39 11.21 -10.95
C LYS A 31 -18.84 10.03 -11.75
N LYS A 32 -18.13 10.29 -12.84
CA LYS A 32 -17.52 9.26 -13.70
C LYS A 32 -16.13 9.71 -14.11
N ILE A 33 -15.13 8.94 -13.77
CA ILE A 33 -13.75 9.09 -14.23
C ILE A 33 -13.58 8.14 -15.41
N ARG A 34 -13.15 8.68 -16.55
CA ARG A 34 -12.82 7.89 -17.74
C ARG A 34 -11.36 8.12 -18.09
N PRO A 35 -10.46 7.25 -17.67
CA PRO A 35 -9.05 7.38 -18.02
C PRO A 35 -8.85 7.14 -19.53
N PRO A 36 -7.84 7.76 -20.15
CA PRO A 36 -7.53 7.51 -21.55
C PRO A 36 -7.11 6.04 -21.76
N LYS A 37 -7.27 5.55 -22.98
CA LYS A 37 -6.77 4.21 -23.33
C LYS A 37 -5.26 4.15 -23.19
N GLY A 38 -4.78 3.10 -22.56
CA GLY A 38 -3.35 2.89 -22.37
C GLY A 38 -3.05 1.95 -21.22
N SER A 39 -1.77 1.70 -21.00
CA SER A 39 -1.29 0.92 -19.88
C SER A 39 -0.26 1.72 -19.10
N ILE A 40 -0.31 1.60 -17.78
CA ILE A 40 0.63 2.28 -16.89
C ILE A 40 1.07 1.32 -15.79
N TYR A 41 2.35 1.36 -15.45
CA TYR A 41 2.89 0.74 -14.25
C TYR A 41 3.56 1.81 -13.40
N ARG A 42 3.15 1.90 -12.14
CA ARG A 42 3.74 2.81 -11.16
C ARG A 42 4.02 2.08 -9.86
N ARG A 43 5.11 2.47 -9.24
CA ARG A 43 5.55 1.95 -7.95
C ARG A 43 5.70 3.10 -6.97
N THR A 44 5.40 2.82 -5.72
CA THR A 44 5.60 3.76 -4.61
C THR A 44 6.11 3.01 -3.39
N GLU A 45 6.88 3.68 -2.57
CA GLU A 45 7.28 3.14 -1.28
C GLU A 45 6.10 3.14 -0.33
N SER A 46 5.84 1.98 0.25
CA SER A 46 4.87 1.77 1.33
C SER A 46 5.63 1.49 2.63
N PRO A 47 5.02 1.67 3.81
CA PRO A 47 5.67 1.36 5.09
C PRO A 47 6.28 -0.05 5.19
N ARG A 48 5.73 -1.02 4.45
CA ARG A 48 6.17 -2.43 4.42
C ARG A 48 7.00 -2.80 3.20
N GLY A 49 7.22 -1.88 2.28
CA GLY A 49 8.03 -2.12 1.09
C GLY A 49 7.44 -1.52 -0.18
N ASP A 50 7.72 -2.14 -1.30
CA ASP A 50 7.40 -1.65 -2.64
C ASP A 50 5.97 -2.03 -3.07
N LEU A 51 5.09 -1.05 -3.16
CA LEU A 51 3.72 -1.17 -3.64
C LEU A 51 3.65 -0.79 -5.12
N GLY A 52 3.19 -1.71 -5.96
CA GLY A 52 3.09 -1.51 -7.41
C GLY A 52 1.68 -1.66 -7.94
N TYR A 53 1.29 -0.79 -8.87
CA TYR A 53 0.04 -0.87 -9.61
C TYR A 53 0.30 -0.94 -11.11
N TYR A 54 -0.23 -1.98 -11.73
CA TYR A 54 -0.30 -2.10 -13.18
C TYR A 54 -1.75 -2.01 -13.62
N ILE A 55 -2.06 -0.99 -14.43
CA ILE A 55 -3.42 -0.67 -14.85
C ILE A 55 -3.45 -0.62 -16.37
N ILE A 56 -4.40 -1.34 -16.97
CA ILE A 56 -4.77 -1.22 -18.38
C ILE A 56 -6.16 -0.60 -18.46
N SER A 57 -6.26 0.51 -19.20
CA SER A 57 -7.52 1.20 -19.47
C SER A 57 -7.89 1.06 -20.94
N ASP A 58 -9.16 0.78 -21.18
CA ASP A 58 -9.80 0.80 -22.52
C ASP A 58 -10.59 2.09 -22.80
N GLY A 59 -10.58 3.04 -21.84
CA GLY A 59 -11.36 4.28 -21.87
C GLY A 59 -12.73 4.16 -21.22
N SER A 60 -13.09 3.00 -20.67
CA SER A 60 -14.29 2.81 -19.85
C SER A 60 -14.08 3.34 -18.42
N PRO A 61 -15.17 3.51 -17.63
CA PRO A 61 -15.05 3.88 -16.21
C PRO A 61 -14.41 2.82 -15.33
N GLN A 62 -14.30 1.59 -15.84
CA GLN A 62 -13.66 0.47 -15.13
C GLN A 62 -12.36 0.09 -15.85
N PRO A 63 -11.30 -0.25 -15.11
CA PRO A 63 -10.06 -0.71 -15.73
C PRO A 63 -10.29 -2.06 -16.42
N TYR A 64 -9.77 -2.22 -17.64
CA TYR A 64 -9.77 -3.50 -18.35
C TYR A 64 -9.00 -4.56 -17.57
N ARG A 65 -7.87 -4.16 -16.96
CA ARG A 65 -7.08 -5.02 -16.10
C ARG A 65 -6.39 -4.19 -15.01
N LEU A 66 -6.45 -4.70 -13.80
CA LEU A 66 -5.73 -4.18 -12.65
C LEU A 66 -4.90 -5.29 -12.03
N LYS A 67 -3.61 -5.04 -11.83
CA LYS A 67 -2.74 -5.92 -11.05
C LYS A 67 -2.03 -5.08 -9.99
N MET A 68 -2.15 -5.51 -8.75
CA MET A 68 -1.46 -4.90 -7.61
C MET A 68 -0.33 -5.81 -7.15
N ARG A 69 0.83 -5.22 -6.91
CA ARG A 69 1.95 -5.87 -6.23
C ARG A 69 2.00 -5.39 -4.80
N SER A 70 1.71 -6.29 -3.88
CA SER A 70 1.74 -5.99 -2.44
C SER A 70 3.09 -6.37 -1.84
N PRO A 71 3.67 -5.54 -1.00
CA PRO A 71 4.88 -5.88 -0.25
C PRO A 71 4.64 -7.02 0.73
N ALA A 72 3.52 -7.05 1.45
CA ALA A 72 3.19 -8.12 2.39
C ALA A 72 3.07 -9.49 1.72
N PHE A 73 2.47 -9.57 0.52
CA PHE A 73 2.41 -10.82 -0.24
C PHE A 73 3.79 -11.31 -0.67
N THR A 74 4.67 -10.39 -1.06
CA THR A 74 6.05 -10.72 -1.42
C THR A 74 6.84 -11.21 -0.19
N ALA A 75 6.66 -10.57 0.97
CA ALA A 75 7.28 -11.01 2.22
C ALA A 75 6.77 -12.40 2.66
N LEU A 76 5.46 -12.66 2.51
CA LEU A 76 4.86 -13.95 2.86
C LEU A 76 5.40 -15.11 2.00
N SER A 77 5.80 -14.86 0.75
CA SER A 77 6.32 -15.91 -0.13
C SER A 77 7.60 -16.56 0.41
N VAL A 78 8.36 -15.87 1.27
CA VAL A 78 9.59 -16.38 1.89
C VAL A 78 9.30 -17.20 3.14
N LEU A 79 8.08 -17.14 3.70
CA LEU A 79 7.73 -17.77 4.98
C LEU A 79 8.06 -19.26 5.00
N ASN A 80 7.75 -19.98 3.93
CA ASN A 80 8.01 -21.43 3.84
C ASN A 80 9.52 -21.75 4.00
N GLU A 81 10.37 -20.96 3.37
CA GLU A 81 11.82 -21.15 3.41
C GLU A 81 12.39 -20.85 4.81
N ILE A 82 11.98 -19.74 5.41
CA ILE A 82 12.51 -19.31 6.71
C ILE A 82 11.92 -20.08 7.90
N SER A 83 10.78 -20.77 7.72
CA SER A 83 10.14 -21.57 8.78
C SER A 83 10.66 -23.00 8.85
N HIS A 84 11.47 -23.42 7.88
CA HIS A 84 11.93 -24.81 7.84
C HIS A 84 12.88 -25.12 8.98
N GLY A 85 12.60 -26.19 9.74
CA GLY A 85 13.40 -26.63 10.88
C GLY A 85 13.11 -25.90 12.22
N TRP A 86 12.14 -24.99 12.26
CA TRP A 86 11.74 -24.27 13.45
C TRP A 86 10.50 -24.90 14.12
N MET A 87 10.27 -24.58 15.38
CA MET A 87 9.06 -25.01 16.09
C MET A 87 7.83 -24.22 15.63
N LEU A 88 6.64 -24.76 15.79
CA LEU A 88 5.39 -24.09 15.43
C LEU A 88 5.21 -22.74 16.15
N SER A 89 5.65 -22.65 17.40
CA SER A 89 5.66 -21.41 18.19
C SER A 89 6.51 -20.32 17.55
N ASP A 90 7.62 -20.69 16.89
CA ASP A 90 8.56 -19.74 16.29
C ASP A 90 7.98 -19.16 15.00
N VAL A 91 7.13 -19.90 14.29
CA VAL A 91 6.42 -19.42 13.08
C VAL A 91 5.56 -18.19 13.40
N ILE A 92 4.94 -18.14 14.58
CA ILE A 92 4.16 -16.97 15.02
C ILE A 92 5.07 -15.75 15.19
N ALA A 93 6.24 -15.92 15.79
CA ALA A 93 7.22 -14.86 15.93
C ALA A 93 7.77 -14.38 14.57
N VAL A 94 8.02 -15.32 13.67
CA VAL A 94 8.44 -15.02 12.28
C VAL A 94 7.36 -14.22 11.55
N LEU A 95 6.09 -14.64 11.60
CA LEU A 95 4.96 -13.90 11.02
C LEU A 95 4.84 -12.49 11.61
N GLY A 96 4.99 -12.35 12.92
CA GLY A 96 5.00 -11.04 13.58
C GLY A 96 6.14 -10.15 13.12
N SER A 97 7.32 -10.72 12.84
CA SER A 97 8.47 -9.98 12.34
C SER A 97 8.31 -9.46 10.90
N LEU A 98 7.54 -10.19 10.08
CA LEU A 98 7.22 -9.79 8.70
C LEU A 98 6.17 -8.67 8.62
N ASP A 99 5.50 -8.34 9.74
CA ASP A 99 4.48 -7.30 9.84
C ASP A 99 3.39 -7.42 8.76
N ILE A 100 2.82 -8.61 8.61
CA ILE A 100 1.85 -8.95 7.57
C ILE A 100 0.47 -8.40 7.93
N VAL A 101 -0.19 -7.76 6.97
CA VAL A 101 -1.58 -7.32 7.07
C VAL A 101 -2.44 -8.16 6.14
N LEU A 102 -3.43 -8.87 6.69
CA LEU A 102 -4.29 -9.80 5.94
C LEU A 102 -5.06 -9.11 4.81
N GLY A 103 -5.59 -7.91 5.03
CA GLY A 103 -6.29 -7.15 4.00
C GLY A 103 -5.41 -6.72 2.81
N GLU A 104 -4.08 -6.78 2.95
CA GLU A 104 -3.14 -6.53 1.88
C GLU A 104 -2.83 -7.80 1.06
N ILE A 105 -3.11 -8.97 1.61
CA ILE A 105 -2.87 -10.29 1.00
C ILE A 105 -4.13 -10.79 0.32
N ASP A 106 -5.28 -10.65 0.97
CA ASP A 106 -6.59 -11.08 0.48
C ASP A 106 -7.20 -10.01 -0.43
N ARG A 107 -7.05 -10.21 -1.74
CA ARG A 107 -7.47 -9.24 -2.78
C ARG A 107 -8.12 -9.92 -3.96
#